data_d2cac2ce01b7dc32d8e149664ce3414e
#
_entry.id   d2cac2ce01b7dc32d8e149664ce3414e
#
_cell.length_a   1.000
_cell.length_b   1.000
_cell.length_c   1.000
_cell.angle_alpha   90.00
_cell.angle_beta   90.00
_cell.angle_gamma   90.00
#
_symmetry.space_group_name_H-M   'P 1'
#
loop_
_entity.id
_entity.type
_entity.pdbx_description
1 polymer ?
#
loop_
_entity_poly.entity_id
_entity_poly.type
_entity_poly.pdbx_seq_one_letter_code
_entity_poly.pdbx_strand_id
1 'polypeptide(L)'
;PILQAWTIVRKAGYVPDSVPLEHHMFGMMLGKDGKPFKTRAGGTVKLADLLDEALERARRLVAEKNPDMPADELEKLANAVGIGAVKYADLSKNRTTDYIFDWDNMLAFEGNTAPYMQYAYTRVLSVFRKADIDESALANAQVIINEDREAQLAARLLQFEETLTVVAREGTPHVMCAYLYDVAGLFSGFYEHCPILSAENEEIRNSRLKLAQLTAKTLKLGLDTLGIETVERM
;
A
#
# COMPACT_ATOMS: atom_id res chain seq x y z
N PRO A 1 4.38 -19.68 -27.00
CA PRO A 1 3.33 -20.68 -26.75
C PRO A 1 1.98 -20.04 -26.43
N ILE A 2 1.85 -19.04 -25.53
CA ILE A 2 0.58 -18.45 -25.12
C ILE A 2 -0.13 -17.76 -26.29
N LEU A 3 0.54 -16.90 -27.04
CA LEU A 3 -0.03 -16.22 -28.20
C LEU A 3 -0.50 -17.20 -29.28
N GLN A 4 0.20 -18.34 -29.47
CA GLN A 4 -0.21 -19.39 -30.38
C GLN A 4 -1.50 -20.08 -29.90
N ALA A 5 -1.61 -20.36 -28.59
CA ALA A 5 -2.82 -20.91 -27.99
C ALA A 5 -4.02 -19.96 -28.21
N TRP A 6 -3.84 -18.66 -28.02
CA TRP A 6 -4.87 -17.65 -28.27
C TRP A 6 -5.31 -17.60 -29.73
N THR A 7 -4.36 -17.70 -30.66
CA THR A 7 -4.68 -17.78 -32.09
C THR A 7 -5.54 -19.01 -32.39
N ILE A 8 -5.23 -20.15 -31.78
CA ILE A 8 -5.98 -21.41 -31.99
C ILE A 8 -7.41 -21.29 -31.43
N VAL A 9 -7.57 -20.82 -30.18
CA VAL A 9 -8.91 -20.74 -29.56
C VAL A 9 -9.82 -19.74 -30.26
N ARG A 10 -9.26 -18.65 -30.80
CA ARG A 10 -10.01 -17.70 -31.64
C ARG A 10 -10.43 -18.34 -32.96
N LYS A 11 -9.50 -18.99 -33.68
CA LYS A 11 -9.81 -19.68 -34.94
C LYS A 11 -10.83 -20.82 -34.77
N ALA A 12 -10.82 -21.47 -33.61
CA ALA A 12 -11.77 -22.50 -33.25
C ALA A 12 -13.14 -21.95 -32.78
N GLY A 13 -13.30 -20.64 -32.69
CA GLY A 13 -14.55 -19.99 -32.27
C GLY A 13 -14.89 -20.09 -30.80
N TYR A 14 -13.94 -20.52 -29.93
CA TYR A 14 -14.17 -20.59 -28.48
C TYR A 14 -14.13 -19.22 -27.80
N VAL A 15 -13.37 -18.24 -28.35
CA VAL A 15 -13.24 -16.91 -27.81
C VAL A 15 -13.55 -15.90 -28.91
N PRO A 16 -14.64 -15.10 -28.79
CA PRO A 16 -14.98 -14.06 -29.77
C PRO A 16 -13.96 -12.91 -29.71
N ASP A 17 -13.84 -12.17 -30.81
CA ASP A 17 -12.88 -11.06 -30.92
C ASP A 17 -13.15 -9.90 -29.93
N SER A 18 -14.39 -9.79 -29.44
CA SER A 18 -14.78 -8.81 -28.43
C SER A 18 -14.19 -9.08 -27.03
N VAL A 19 -13.69 -10.28 -26.77
CA VAL A 19 -13.04 -10.62 -25.48
C VAL A 19 -11.55 -10.36 -25.60
N PRO A 20 -10.97 -9.39 -24.85
CA PRO A 20 -9.53 -9.16 -24.85
C PRO A 20 -8.78 -10.35 -24.22
N LEU A 21 -7.67 -10.75 -24.85
CA LEU A 21 -6.73 -11.71 -24.31
C LEU A 21 -5.40 -10.99 -24.10
N GLU A 22 -4.99 -10.87 -22.86
CA GLU A 22 -3.79 -10.13 -22.48
C GLU A 22 -2.77 -11.04 -21.80
N HIS A 23 -1.50 -10.88 -22.13
CA HIS A 23 -0.39 -11.60 -21.50
C HIS A 23 0.49 -10.64 -20.74
N HIS A 24 0.37 -10.67 -19.42
CA HIS A 24 1.17 -9.87 -18.52
C HIS A 24 2.40 -10.66 -18.07
N MET A 25 3.55 -10.37 -18.68
CA MET A 25 4.84 -10.94 -18.30
C MET A 25 5.32 -10.34 -16.97
N PHE A 26 6.18 -11.07 -16.26
CA PHE A 26 6.80 -10.62 -15.02
C PHE A 26 8.28 -11.01 -14.96
N GLY A 27 9.05 -10.23 -14.20
CA GLY A 27 10.46 -10.47 -13.94
C GLY A 27 10.69 -11.56 -12.90
N MET A 28 11.94 -11.84 -12.61
CA MET A 28 12.35 -12.84 -11.64
C MET A 28 12.61 -12.22 -10.27
N MET A 29 12.27 -12.98 -9.23
CA MET A 29 12.72 -12.71 -7.88
C MET A 29 14.14 -13.27 -7.71
N LEU A 30 15.09 -12.40 -7.36
CA LEU A 30 16.51 -12.71 -7.20
C LEU A 30 16.90 -12.67 -5.73
N GLY A 31 17.87 -13.50 -5.34
CA GLY A 31 18.55 -13.37 -4.06
C GLY A 31 19.57 -12.21 -4.06
N LYS A 32 20.16 -11.92 -2.91
CA LYS A 32 21.22 -10.90 -2.77
C LYS A 32 22.46 -11.17 -3.65
N ASP A 33 22.64 -12.41 -4.09
CA ASP A 33 23.70 -12.83 -5.02
C ASP A 33 23.35 -12.63 -6.51
N GLY A 34 22.21 -12.02 -6.80
CA GLY A 34 21.72 -11.77 -8.18
C GLY A 34 21.29 -13.04 -8.93
N LYS A 35 21.15 -14.17 -8.25
CA LYS A 35 20.65 -15.42 -8.82
C LYS A 35 19.18 -15.64 -8.43
N PRO A 36 18.43 -16.48 -9.18
CA PRO A 36 17.07 -16.83 -8.80
C PRO A 36 16.99 -17.23 -7.34
N PHE A 37 16.00 -16.66 -6.64
CA PHE A 37 15.84 -16.84 -5.19
C PHE A 37 15.69 -18.34 -4.84
N LYS A 38 16.54 -18.84 -3.93
CA LYS A 38 16.57 -20.23 -3.52
C LYS A 38 16.47 -20.36 -2.00
N THR A 39 15.95 -21.51 -1.52
CA THR A 39 16.03 -21.85 -0.10
C THR A 39 17.48 -22.00 0.35
N ARG A 40 17.72 -21.90 1.67
CA ARG A 40 19.02 -22.21 2.29
C ARG A 40 19.54 -23.61 1.94
N ALA A 41 18.65 -24.57 1.63
CA ALA A 41 18.97 -25.93 1.20
C ALA A 41 19.25 -26.07 -0.30
N GLY A 42 19.27 -24.95 -1.07
CA GLY A 42 19.60 -24.96 -2.50
C GLY A 42 18.46 -25.32 -3.46
N GLY A 43 17.25 -25.57 -2.94
CA GLY A 43 16.05 -25.83 -3.74
C GLY A 43 15.29 -24.56 -4.13
N THR A 44 14.30 -24.70 -5.02
CA THR A 44 13.34 -23.62 -5.33
C THR A 44 12.50 -23.34 -4.10
N VAL A 45 12.36 -22.06 -3.72
CA VAL A 45 11.48 -21.64 -2.61
C VAL A 45 10.04 -21.89 -3.02
N LYS A 46 9.30 -22.63 -2.23
CA LYS A 46 7.85 -22.71 -2.38
C LYS A 46 7.22 -21.41 -1.85
N LEU A 47 6.18 -20.93 -2.52
CA LEU A 47 5.48 -19.73 -2.06
C LEU A 47 4.96 -19.87 -0.63
N ALA A 48 4.47 -21.06 -0.25
CA ALA A 48 4.02 -21.34 1.12
C ALA A 48 5.14 -21.11 2.14
N ASP A 49 6.34 -21.68 1.91
CA ASP A 49 7.48 -21.52 2.80
C ASP A 49 7.91 -20.05 2.94
N LEU A 50 7.77 -19.26 1.84
CA LEU A 50 8.05 -17.84 1.86
C LEU A 50 7.05 -17.07 2.71
N LEU A 51 5.75 -17.37 2.58
CA LEU A 51 4.70 -16.75 3.36
C LEU A 51 4.81 -17.10 4.85
N ASP A 52 5.10 -18.35 5.18
CA ASP A 52 5.32 -18.80 6.56
C ASP A 52 6.50 -18.08 7.21
N GLU A 53 7.61 -17.90 6.48
CA GLU A 53 8.76 -17.13 6.98
C GLU A 53 8.42 -15.64 7.14
N ALA A 54 7.63 -15.07 6.24
CA ALA A 54 7.15 -13.69 6.38
C ALA A 54 6.33 -13.48 7.65
N LEU A 55 5.42 -14.40 7.94
CA LEU A 55 4.58 -14.37 9.15
C LEU A 55 5.43 -14.48 10.41
N GLU A 56 6.38 -15.42 10.45
CA GLU A 56 7.26 -15.61 11.60
C GLU A 56 8.14 -14.38 11.89
N ARG A 57 8.70 -13.76 10.84
CA ARG A 57 9.49 -12.53 10.97
C ARG A 57 8.64 -11.34 11.41
N ALA A 58 7.46 -11.18 10.80
CA ALA A 58 6.51 -10.13 11.17
C ALA A 58 6.04 -10.27 12.62
N ARG A 59 5.75 -11.52 13.08
CA ARG A 59 5.38 -11.79 14.46
C ARG A 59 6.46 -11.34 15.45
N ARG A 60 7.73 -11.66 15.20
CA ARG A 60 8.84 -11.21 16.04
C ARG A 60 8.95 -9.70 16.07
N LEU A 61 8.88 -9.08 14.91
CA LEU A 61 9.01 -7.63 14.77
C LEU A 61 7.85 -6.87 15.47
N VAL A 62 6.62 -7.36 15.34
CA VAL A 62 5.44 -6.79 16.00
C VAL A 62 5.51 -6.98 17.51
N ALA A 63 5.90 -8.18 17.98
CA ALA A 63 6.04 -8.47 19.41
C ALA A 63 7.13 -7.61 20.06
N GLU A 64 8.26 -7.39 19.39
CA GLU A 64 9.33 -6.52 19.87
C GLU A 64 8.88 -5.06 20.05
N LYS A 65 8.07 -4.55 19.11
CA LYS A 65 7.55 -3.19 19.14
C LYS A 65 6.37 -3.00 20.10
N ASN A 66 5.62 -4.06 20.37
CA ASN A 66 4.39 -4.04 21.16
C ASN A 66 4.39 -5.18 22.21
N PRO A 67 5.25 -5.12 23.23
CA PRO A 67 5.45 -6.22 24.19
C PRO A 67 4.20 -6.57 25.00
N ASP A 68 3.30 -5.63 25.19
CA ASP A 68 2.07 -5.80 25.99
C ASP A 68 0.82 -6.11 25.12
N MET A 69 0.99 -6.34 23.82
CA MET A 69 -0.14 -6.61 22.91
C MET A 69 -0.74 -7.99 23.19
N PRO A 70 -2.09 -8.11 23.29
CA PRO A 70 -2.75 -9.41 23.38
C PRO A 70 -2.38 -10.35 22.23
N ALA A 71 -2.26 -11.64 22.52
CA ALA A 71 -1.76 -12.62 21.55
C ALA A 71 -2.60 -12.72 20.26
N ASP A 72 -3.92 -12.59 20.38
CA ASP A 72 -4.83 -12.62 19.23
C ASP A 72 -4.73 -11.37 18.35
N GLU A 73 -4.50 -10.20 18.95
CA GLU A 73 -4.23 -8.96 18.21
C GLU A 73 -2.85 -9.01 17.55
N LEU A 74 -1.84 -9.52 18.25
CA LEU A 74 -0.49 -9.71 17.72
C LEU A 74 -0.49 -10.61 16.48
N GLU A 75 -1.20 -11.75 16.52
CA GLU A 75 -1.31 -12.65 15.37
C GLU A 75 -1.99 -11.98 14.16
N LYS A 76 -3.07 -11.24 14.39
CA LYS A 76 -3.74 -10.49 13.32
C LYS A 76 -2.83 -9.44 12.70
N LEU A 77 -2.14 -8.66 13.54
CA LEU A 77 -1.22 -7.63 13.07
C LEU A 77 -0.02 -8.25 12.35
N ALA A 78 0.55 -9.33 12.89
CA ALA A 78 1.67 -10.04 12.25
C ALA A 78 1.27 -10.59 10.87
N ASN A 79 0.06 -11.13 10.74
CA ASN A 79 -0.47 -11.60 9.46
C ASN A 79 -0.61 -10.45 8.45
N ALA A 80 -1.26 -9.35 8.83
CA ALA A 80 -1.44 -8.19 7.97
C ALA A 80 -0.08 -7.60 7.51
N VAL A 81 0.89 -7.49 8.42
CA VAL A 81 2.24 -6.98 8.14
C VAL A 81 3.03 -7.95 7.27
N GLY A 82 3.07 -9.25 7.62
CA GLY A 82 3.89 -10.24 6.92
C GLY A 82 3.41 -10.50 5.50
N ILE A 83 2.13 -10.77 5.33
CA ILE A 83 1.53 -10.99 4.00
C ILE A 83 1.55 -9.69 3.18
N GLY A 84 1.25 -8.56 3.81
CA GLY A 84 1.34 -7.24 3.18
C GLY A 84 2.74 -6.95 2.64
N ALA A 85 3.79 -7.25 3.40
CA ALA A 85 5.18 -7.03 3.01
C ALA A 85 5.56 -7.82 1.75
N VAL A 86 5.21 -9.11 1.68
CA VAL A 86 5.48 -9.94 0.50
C VAL A 86 4.73 -9.41 -0.72
N LYS A 87 3.43 -9.15 -0.60
CA LYS A 87 2.61 -8.60 -1.70
C LYS A 87 3.17 -7.27 -2.22
N TYR A 88 3.45 -6.34 -1.31
CA TYR A 88 3.92 -5.02 -1.69
C TYR A 88 5.32 -5.05 -2.31
N ALA A 89 6.20 -5.91 -1.84
CA ALA A 89 7.54 -6.06 -2.40
C ALA A 89 7.49 -6.45 -3.88
N ASP A 90 6.58 -7.32 -4.26
CA ASP A 90 6.34 -7.72 -5.65
C ASP A 90 5.61 -6.61 -6.42
N LEU A 91 4.48 -6.13 -5.91
CA LEU A 91 3.62 -5.15 -6.59
C LEU A 91 4.26 -3.76 -6.74
N SER A 92 5.19 -3.37 -5.87
CA SER A 92 5.87 -2.06 -5.92
C SER A 92 6.97 -1.97 -6.98
N LYS A 93 7.30 -3.08 -7.64
CA LYS A 93 8.29 -3.11 -8.71
C LYS A 93 7.61 -3.08 -10.07
N ASN A 94 8.32 -2.52 -11.07
CA ASN A 94 7.84 -2.69 -12.43
C ASN A 94 7.77 -4.20 -12.72
N ARG A 95 6.59 -4.66 -13.09
CA ARG A 95 6.27 -6.07 -13.29
C ARG A 95 7.25 -6.81 -14.20
N THR A 96 7.80 -6.15 -15.21
CA THR A 96 8.73 -6.75 -16.17
C THR A 96 10.20 -6.71 -15.76
N THR A 97 10.50 -6.15 -14.59
CA THR A 97 11.87 -5.99 -14.09
C THR A 97 12.17 -7.02 -13.02
N ASP A 98 13.35 -7.65 -13.09
CA ASP A 98 13.85 -8.49 -12.01
C ASP A 98 14.09 -7.66 -10.76
N TYR A 99 13.83 -8.22 -9.57
CA TYR A 99 14.08 -7.52 -8.32
C TYR A 99 14.79 -8.41 -7.28
N ILE A 100 15.57 -7.78 -6.40
CA ILE A 100 16.25 -8.47 -5.31
C ILE A 100 15.28 -8.58 -4.14
N PHE A 101 15.06 -9.81 -3.68
CA PHE A 101 14.28 -10.11 -2.51
C PHE A 101 15.14 -9.95 -1.25
N ASP A 102 14.73 -9.08 -0.35
CA ASP A 102 15.43 -8.78 0.91
C ASP A 102 14.42 -8.59 2.04
N TRP A 103 14.48 -9.48 3.03
CA TRP A 103 13.60 -9.48 4.19
C TRP A 103 13.67 -8.19 5.01
N ASP A 104 14.88 -7.68 5.23
CA ASP A 104 15.08 -6.51 6.07
C ASP A 104 14.45 -5.28 5.43
N ASN A 105 14.62 -5.12 4.11
CA ASN A 105 14.00 -4.04 3.36
C ASN A 105 12.47 -4.17 3.28
N MET A 106 11.95 -5.38 3.11
CA MET A 106 10.50 -5.59 2.94
C MET A 106 9.69 -5.34 4.22
N LEU A 107 10.27 -5.66 5.36
CA LEU A 107 9.66 -5.51 6.68
C LEU A 107 10.04 -4.19 7.37
N ALA A 108 10.79 -3.32 6.71
CA ALA A 108 11.14 -2.01 7.24
C ALA A 108 9.90 -1.11 7.38
N PHE A 109 9.84 -0.37 8.48
CA PHE A 109 8.81 0.66 8.74
C PHE A 109 9.18 2.02 8.14
N GLU A 110 10.05 2.03 7.17
CA GLU A 110 10.51 3.21 6.43
C GLU A 110 10.70 2.86 4.95
N GLY A 111 10.70 3.86 4.09
CA GLY A 111 10.78 3.67 2.66
C GLY A 111 9.46 3.17 2.04
N ASN A 112 9.52 2.74 0.79
CA ASN A 112 8.35 2.30 0.02
C ASN A 112 8.04 0.81 0.31
N THR A 113 7.43 0.54 1.46
CA THR A 113 7.13 -0.79 2.01
C THR A 113 5.69 -0.89 2.50
N ALA A 114 5.13 -2.10 2.60
CA ALA A 114 3.79 -2.28 3.17
C ALA A 114 3.71 -1.87 4.64
N PRO A 115 4.66 -2.25 5.54
CA PRO A 115 4.61 -1.80 6.92
C PRO A 115 4.62 -0.27 7.05
N TYR A 116 5.38 0.42 6.21
CA TYR A 116 5.35 1.90 6.19
C TYR A 116 3.99 2.44 5.75
N MET A 117 3.37 1.86 4.72
CA MET A 117 2.04 2.30 4.25
C MET A 117 0.94 2.03 5.30
N GLN A 118 0.98 0.87 5.95
CA GLN A 118 0.08 0.52 7.05
C GLN A 118 0.28 1.47 8.23
N TYR A 119 1.53 1.76 8.59
CA TYR A 119 1.85 2.74 9.63
C TYR A 119 1.38 4.16 9.27
N ALA A 120 1.59 4.61 8.02
CA ALA A 120 1.11 5.91 7.57
C ALA A 120 -0.42 6.02 7.72
N TYR A 121 -1.15 4.98 7.34
CA TYR A 121 -2.60 4.92 7.53
C TYR A 121 -3.00 5.02 9.02
N THR A 122 -2.39 4.23 9.90
CA THR A 122 -2.68 4.28 11.35
C THR A 122 -2.35 5.64 11.97
N ARG A 123 -1.30 6.31 11.46
CA ARG A 123 -0.92 7.67 11.87
C ARG A 123 -2.00 8.68 11.51
N VAL A 124 -2.57 8.59 10.30
CA VAL A 124 -3.70 9.44 9.91
C VAL A 124 -4.89 9.20 10.85
N LEU A 125 -5.26 7.95 11.11
CA LEU A 125 -6.35 7.61 12.03
C LEU A 125 -6.11 8.13 13.46
N SER A 126 -4.85 8.20 13.91
CA SER A 126 -4.51 8.74 15.22
C SER A 126 -4.86 10.21 15.39
N VAL A 127 -4.94 10.97 14.29
CA VAL A 127 -5.36 12.38 14.31
C VAL A 127 -6.82 12.49 14.77
N PHE A 128 -7.71 11.63 14.27
CA PHE A 128 -9.12 11.61 14.65
C PHE A 128 -9.31 11.18 16.11
N ARG A 129 -8.57 10.16 16.56
CA ARG A 129 -8.59 9.75 17.97
C ARG A 129 -8.14 10.88 18.91
N LYS A 130 -7.10 11.64 18.54
CA LYS A 130 -6.63 12.79 19.31
C LYS A 130 -7.57 13.99 19.24
N ALA A 131 -8.27 14.15 18.13
CA ALA A 131 -9.26 15.21 17.93
C ALA A 131 -10.57 14.95 18.69
N ASP A 132 -10.78 13.70 19.12
CA ASP A 132 -12.04 13.21 19.71
C ASP A 132 -13.25 13.55 18.82
N ILE A 133 -13.12 13.27 17.53
CA ILE A 133 -14.13 13.59 16.52
C ILE A 133 -14.47 12.36 15.69
N ASP A 134 -15.77 12.18 15.45
CA ASP A 134 -16.28 11.18 14.51
C ASP A 134 -16.15 11.73 13.07
N GLU A 135 -15.80 10.86 12.14
CA GLU A 135 -15.68 11.23 10.73
C GLU A 135 -16.96 11.79 10.12
N SER A 136 -18.13 11.39 10.63
CA SER A 136 -19.43 11.89 10.16
C SER A 136 -19.62 13.39 10.42
N ALA A 137 -18.98 13.92 11.46
CA ALA A 137 -19.00 15.35 11.78
C ALA A 137 -18.36 16.22 10.68
N LEU A 138 -17.52 15.60 9.84
CA LEU A 138 -16.85 16.28 8.73
C LEU A 138 -17.62 16.18 7.40
N ALA A 139 -18.84 15.64 7.38
CA ALA A 139 -19.59 15.42 6.15
C ALA A 139 -19.73 16.72 5.30
N ASN A 140 -20.02 17.82 5.98
CA ASN A 140 -20.22 19.14 5.35
C ASN A 140 -19.00 20.06 5.42
N ALA A 141 -17.88 19.60 6.00
CA ALA A 141 -16.67 20.41 6.07
C ALA A 141 -16.10 20.64 4.65
N GLN A 142 -15.77 21.88 4.36
CA GLN A 142 -15.13 22.28 3.12
C GLN A 142 -13.60 22.25 3.27
N VAL A 143 -12.90 21.96 2.19
CA VAL A 143 -11.45 22.06 2.13
C VAL A 143 -11.08 23.49 1.75
N ILE A 144 -10.35 24.16 2.63
CA ILE A 144 -9.81 25.50 2.45
C ILE A 144 -8.31 25.39 2.34
N ILE A 145 -7.72 25.96 1.31
CA ILE A 145 -6.30 25.90 1.02
C ILE A 145 -5.67 27.25 1.35
N ASN A 146 -4.92 27.31 2.43
CA ASN A 146 -4.18 28.50 2.86
C ASN A 146 -2.67 28.32 2.81
N GLU A 147 -2.20 27.05 2.83
CA GLU A 147 -0.79 26.71 2.89
C GLU A 147 -0.38 25.85 1.69
N ASP A 148 0.87 25.98 1.25
CA ASP A 148 1.41 25.19 0.14
C ASP A 148 1.34 23.68 0.41
N ARG A 149 1.49 23.25 1.67
CA ARG A 149 1.41 21.83 2.04
C ARG A 149 -0.01 21.28 1.92
N GLU A 150 -1.01 22.08 2.21
CA GLU A 150 -2.42 21.74 1.97
C GLU A 150 -2.70 21.61 0.48
N ALA A 151 -2.20 22.54 -0.32
CA ALA A 151 -2.35 22.51 -1.78
C ALA A 151 -1.70 21.27 -2.42
N GLN A 152 -0.48 20.95 -2.04
CA GLN A 152 0.26 19.79 -2.55
C GLN A 152 -0.46 18.48 -2.24
N LEU A 153 -0.91 18.31 -0.99
CA LEU A 153 -1.65 17.12 -0.59
C LEU A 153 -2.99 17.02 -1.33
N ALA A 154 -3.78 18.09 -1.37
CA ALA A 154 -5.07 18.14 -2.05
C ALA A 154 -4.93 17.82 -3.55
N ALA A 155 -3.96 18.43 -4.23
CA ALA A 155 -3.69 18.17 -5.65
C ALA A 155 -3.32 16.69 -5.91
N ARG A 156 -2.54 16.07 -5.02
CA ARG A 156 -2.17 14.67 -5.16
C ARG A 156 -3.37 13.74 -4.92
N LEU A 157 -4.22 14.03 -3.94
CA LEU A 157 -5.43 13.25 -3.69
C LEU A 157 -6.39 13.24 -4.90
N LEU A 158 -6.50 14.35 -5.63
CA LEU A 158 -7.32 14.44 -6.85
C LEU A 158 -6.84 13.53 -8.00
N GLN A 159 -5.59 13.09 -7.99
CA GLN A 159 -5.00 12.22 -9.02
C GLN A 159 -5.27 10.72 -8.79
N PHE A 160 -6.06 10.36 -7.78
CA PHE A 160 -6.33 8.95 -7.47
C PHE A 160 -7.03 8.21 -8.61
N GLU A 161 -8.08 8.81 -9.19
CA GLU A 161 -8.85 8.22 -10.28
C GLU A 161 -8.00 8.02 -11.54
N GLU A 162 -7.19 9.02 -11.89
CA GLU A 162 -6.24 8.93 -13.01
C GLU A 162 -5.23 7.79 -12.77
N THR A 163 -4.67 7.71 -11.58
CA THR A 163 -3.73 6.65 -11.20
C THR A 163 -4.38 5.27 -11.31
N LEU A 164 -5.59 5.11 -10.80
CA LEU A 164 -6.34 3.85 -10.86
C LEU A 164 -6.63 3.44 -12.30
N THR A 165 -7.00 4.40 -13.15
CA THR A 165 -7.26 4.18 -14.57
C THR A 165 -6.01 3.69 -15.31
N VAL A 166 -4.84 4.29 -15.04
CA VAL A 166 -3.55 3.86 -15.62
C VAL A 166 -3.22 2.44 -15.18
N VAL A 167 -3.33 2.15 -13.88
CA VAL A 167 -3.08 0.81 -13.34
C VAL A 167 -3.97 -0.24 -13.97
N ALA A 168 -5.26 0.04 -14.09
CA ALA A 168 -6.23 -0.88 -14.69
C ALA A 168 -5.97 -1.13 -16.18
N ARG A 169 -5.63 -0.08 -16.94
CA ARG A 169 -5.38 -0.17 -18.36
C ARG A 169 -4.09 -0.92 -18.71
N GLU A 170 -3.03 -0.69 -17.91
CA GLU A 170 -1.68 -1.15 -18.25
C GLU A 170 -1.22 -2.36 -17.43
N GLY A 171 -2.00 -2.75 -16.40
CA GLY A 171 -1.61 -3.82 -15.48
C GLY A 171 -0.32 -3.47 -14.73
N THR A 172 -0.19 -2.23 -14.23
CA THR A 172 1.03 -1.68 -13.61
C THR A 172 0.80 -1.31 -12.14
N PRO A 173 0.64 -2.27 -11.22
CA PRO A 173 0.33 -2.01 -9.81
C PRO A 173 1.39 -1.14 -9.11
N HIS A 174 2.64 -1.15 -9.56
CA HIS A 174 3.70 -0.31 -9.01
C HIS A 174 3.41 1.19 -9.11
N VAL A 175 2.60 1.62 -10.07
CA VAL A 175 2.15 3.01 -10.19
C VAL A 175 1.25 3.40 -9.02
N MET A 176 0.37 2.49 -8.57
CA MET A 176 -0.42 2.69 -7.35
C MET A 176 0.47 2.72 -6.11
N CYS A 177 1.44 1.81 -5.98
CA CYS A 177 2.38 1.80 -4.85
C CYS A 177 3.14 3.13 -4.75
N ALA A 178 3.67 3.63 -5.87
CA ALA A 178 4.36 4.92 -5.91
C ALA A 178 3.43 6.08 -5.54
N TYR A 179 2.19 6.08 -6.05
CA TYR A 179 1.18 7.07 -5.72
C TYR A 179 0.88 7.12 -4.22
N LEU A 180 0.65 5.95 -3.60
CA LEU A 180 0.34 5.87 -2.17
C LEU A 180 1.53 6.32 -1.30
N TYR A 181 2.75 5.98 -1.72
CA TYR A 181 3.97 6.44 -1.05
C TYR A 181 4.11 7.96 -1.08
N ASP A 182 3.84 8.59 -2.22
CA ASP A 182 3.83 10.04 -2.36
C ASP A 182 2.76 10.69 -1.48
N VAL A 183 1.53 10.14 -1.47
CA VAL A 183 0.43 10.63 -0.61
C VAL A 183 0.82 10.57 0.87
N ALA A 184 1.42 9.45 1.31
CA ALA A 184 1.90 9.30 2.68
C ALA A 184 2.98 10.34 3.05
N GLY A 185 3.93 10.58 2.14
CA GLY A 185 4.97 11.59 2.32
C GLY A 185 4.42 13.02 2.38
N LEU A 186 3.49 13.36 1.49
CA LEU A 186 2.81 14.66 1.48
C LEU A 186 1.97 14.88 2.73
N PHE A 187 1.28 13.84 3.22
CA PHE A 187 0.56 13.91 4.48
C PHE A 187 1.51 14.15 5.67
N SER A 188 2.67 13.50 5.71
CA SER A 188 3.66 13.77 6.76
C SER A 188 4.08 15.24 6.78
N GLY A 189 4.42 15.81 5.62
CA GLY A 189 4.78 17.22 5.52
C GLY A 189 3.63 18.17 5.88
N PHE A 190 2.41 17.85 5.48
CA PHE A 190 1.20 18.57 5.86
C PHE A 190 0.99 18.53 7.38
N TYR A 191 1.05 17.35 7.99
CA TYR A 191 0.83 17.19 9.44
C TYR A 191 1.86 17.91 10.30
N GLU A 192 3.11 18.00 9.84
CA GLU A 192 4.19 18.68 10.55
C GLU A 192 4.10 20.21 10.46
N HIS A 193 3.61 20.76 9.36
CA HIS A 193 3.65 22.20 9.10
C HIS A 193 2.29 22.89 9.23
N CYS A 194 1.19 22.13 9.15
CA CYS A 194 -0.17 22.66 9.24
C CYS A 194 -0.84 22.14 10.53
N PRO A 195 -0.80 22.87 11.64
CA PRO A 195 -1.40 22.45 12.91
C PRO A 195 -2.88 22.12 12.74
N ILE A 196 -3.30 20.91 13.10
CA ILE A 196 -4.70 20.47 12.98
C ILE A 196 -5.44 20.77 14.30
N LEU A 197 -4.95 20.23 15.42
CA LEU A 197 -5.62 20.30 16.71
C LEU A 197 -5.54 21.70 17.32
N SER A 198 -4.49 22.45 17.01
CA SER A 198 -4.25 23.85 17.44
C SER A 198 -4.38 24.84 16.29
N ALA A 199 -5.28 24.56 15.33
CA ALA A 199 -5.57 25.47 14.24
C ALA A 199 -6.15 26.82 14.75
N GLU A 200 -6.00 27.87 13.97
CA GLU A 200 -6.38 29.23 14.32
C GLU A 200 -7.87 29.37 14.66
N ASN A 201 -8.71 28.59 14.00
CA ASN A 201 -10.15 28.57 14.20
C ASN A 201 -10.73 27.19 13.82
N GLU A 202 -12.01 27.00 14.12
CA GLU A 202 -12.72 25.75 13.87
C GLU A 202 -12.85 25.42 12.37
N GLU A 203 -13.03 26.42 11.51
CA GLU A 203 -13.16 26.23 10.07
C GLU A 203 -11.89 25.64 9.47
N ILE A 204 -10.72 26.21 9.80
CA ILE A 204 -9.42 25.70 9.38
C ILE A 204 -9.14 24.31 9.98
N ARG A 205 -9.49 24.10 11.27
CA ARG A 205 -9.38 22.79 11.90
C ARG A 205 -10.18 21.74 11.14
N ASN A 206 -11.43 22.01 10.82
CA ASN A 206 -12.32 21.09 10.12
C ASN A 206 -11.87 20.85 8.68
N SER A 207 -11.36 21.87 7.99
CA SER A 207 -10.73 21.75 6.67
C SER A 207 -9.53 20.79 6.71
N ARG A 208 -8.62 20.96 7.65
CA ARG A 208 -7.44 20.10 7.82
C ARG A 208 -7.80 18.67 8.22
N LEU A 209 -8.78 18.50 9.09
CA LEU A 209 -9.34 17.19 9.41
C LEU A 209 -9.99 16.53 8.17
N LYS A 210 -10.66 17.32 7.31
CA LYS A 210 -11.21 16.80 6.04
C LYS A 210 -10.12 16.31 5.10
N LEU A 211 -9.02 17.02 4.96
CA LEU A 211 -7.85 16.56 4.20
C LEU A 211 -7.26 15.27 4.78
N ALA A 212 -7.15 15.17 6.10
CA ALA A 212 -6.72 13.94 6.77
C ALA A 212 -7.69 12.77 6.50
N GLN A 213 -9.01 13.02 6.56
CA GLN A 213 -10.04 12.01 6.23
C GLN A 213 -9.90 11.50 4.79
N LEU A 214 -9.76 12.42 3.83
CA LEU A 214 -9.57 12.05 2.43
C LEU A 214 -8.27 11.26 2.23
N THR A 215 -7.20 11.63 2.92
CA THR A 215 -5.93 10.89 2.91
C THR A 215 -6.11 9.48 3.44
N ALA A 216 -6.77 9.28 4.59
CA ALA A 216 -7.03 7.95 5.13
C ALA A 216 -7.84 7.08 4.16
N LYS A 217 -8.90 7.64 3.58
CA LYS A 217 -9.74 6.95 2.59
C LYS A 217 -8.95 6.55 1.34
N THR A 218 -8.10 7.44 0.84
CA THR A 218 -7.26 7.19 -0.34
C THR A 218 -6.22 6.10 -0.06
N LEU A 219 -5.52 6.17 1.06
CA LEU A 219 -4.54 5.14 1.46
C LEU A 219 -5.22 3.79 1.62
N LYS A 220 -6.36 3.74 2.34
CA LYS A 220 -7.11 2.50 2.53
C LYS A 220 -7.57 1.91 1.21
N LEU A 221 -8.25 2.70 0.37
CA LEU A 221 -8.78 2.21 -0.90
C LEU A 221 -7.67 1.74 -1.85
N GLY A 222 -6.56 2.47 -1.90
CA GLY A 222 -5.41 2.07 -2.70
C GLY A 222 -4.76 0.77 -2.22
N LEU A 223 -4.58 0.60 -0.90
CA LEU A 223 -4.05 -0.63 -0.32
C LEU A 223 -5.02 -1.80 -0.50
N ASP A 224 -6.32 -1.59 -0.30
CA ASP A 224 -7.37 -2.60 -0.55
C ASP A 224 -7.36 -3.05 -2.03
N THR A 225 -7.18 -2.11 -2.96
CA THR A 225 -7.05 -2.41 -4.41
C THR A 225 -5.84 -3.29 -4.72
N LEU A 226 -4.75 -3.14 -3.97
CA LEU A 226 -3.55 -3.98 -4.05
C LEU A 226 -3.69 -5.30 -3.27
N GLY A 227 -4.82 -5.51 -2.58
CA GLY A 227 -5.05 -6.69 -1.73
C GLY A 227 -4.19 -6.69 -0.46
N ILE A 228 -3.80 -5.49 0.03
CA ILE A 228 -3.00 -5.31 1.25
C ILE A 228 -3.91 -4.83 2.37
N GLU A 229 -3.97 -5.61 3.42
CA GLU A 229 -4.79 -5.32 4.59
C GLU A 229 -4.27 -4.10 5.34
N THR A 230 -5.18 -3.21 5.74
CA THR A 230 -4.90 -2.08 6.64
C THR A 230 -5.25 -2.45 8.07
N VAL A 231 -4.58 -1.82 9.03
CA VAL A 231 -4.79 -2.02 10.46
C VAL A 231 -5.13 -0.69 11.12
N GLU A 232 -5.94 -0.71 12.17
CA GLU A 232 -6.33 0.53 12.84
C GLU A 232 -5.28 1.03 13.84
N ARG A 233 -4.46 0.13 14.37
CA ARG A 233 -3.38 0.40 15.32
C ARG A 233 -2.16 -0.44 14.98
N MET A 234 -0.99 0.13 15.24
CA MET A 234 0.27 -0.53 14.96
C MET A 234 1.34 -0.05 15.95
#